data_e4f42b2d994655b6d361d19e20adfcdc
#
_entry.id   e4f42b2d994655b6d361d19e20adfcdc
#
_cell.length_a   1.000
_cell.length_b   1.000
_cell.length_c   1.000
_cell.angle_alpha   90.00
_cell.angle_beta   90.00
_cell.angle_gamma   90.00
#
_symmetry.space_group_name_H-M   'P 1'
#
loop_
_entity.id
_entity.type
_entity.pdbx_description
1 polymer ?
#
loop_
_entity_poly.entity_id
_entity_poly.type
_entity_poly.pdbx_seq_one_letter_code
_entity_poly.pdbx_strand_id
1 'polypeptide(L)'
;MKKLKTLLKVLLIAVVSIALWESARHWLTPARWHERYLRSCIEAYAEYEEVLNTVLPRLRDNESPTEDPQMILDPLFAYVRGNSPAERIIDIPLANIGDFYRNTYTYGLLWAADYNRLLEKNPDLVLVSLENGWCAYVSTRPQ
;
A
#
# COMPACT_ATOMS: atom_id res chain seq x y z
N MET A 1 -49.13 -10.23 -26.62
CA MET A 1 -48.48 -11.04 -25.57
C MET A 1 -47.01 -11.39 -25.85
N LYS A 2 -46.60 -11.80 -27.08
CA LYS A 2 -45.19 -12.12 -27.37
C LYS A 2 -44.24 -10.92 -27.18
N LYS A 3 -44.64 -9.73 -27.70
CA LYS A 3 -43.84 -8.48 -27.58
C LYS A 3 -43.61 -8.06 -26.11
N LEU A 4 -44.63 -8.21 -25.23
CA LEU A 4 -44.52 -7.88 -23.82
C LEU A 4 -43.53 -8.80 -23.10
N LYS A 5 -43.58 -10.11 -23.40
CA LYS A 5 -42.61 -11.08 -22.83
C LYS A 5 -41.17 -10.79 -23.26
N THR A 6 -40.97 -10.36 -24.50
CA THR A 6 -39.64 -9.97 -24.99
C THR A 6 -39.15 -8.69 -24.32
N LEU A 7 -40.02 -7.69 -24.17
CA LEU A 7 -39.67 -6.45 -23.45
C LEU A 7 -39.30 -6.71 -22.02
N LEU A 8 -40.05 -7.58 -21.31
CA LEU A 8 -39.74 -7.95 -19.91
C LEU A 8 -38.41 -8.66 -19.78
N LYS A 9 -38.05 -9.54 -20.74
CA LYS A 9 -36.75 -10.19 -20.77
C LYS A 9 -35.59 -9.21 -20.96
N VAL A 10 -35.74 -8.26 -21.88
CA VAL A 10 -34.72 -7.24 -22.12
C VAL A 10 -34.53 -6.35 -20.89
N LEU A 11 -35.65 -5.96 -20.27
CA LEU A 11 -35.60 -5.16 -19.04
C LEU A 11 -34.91 -5.92 -17.88
N LEU A 12 -35.20 -7.19 -17.71
CA LEU A 12 -34.58 -8.04 -16.71
C LEU A 12 -33.06 -8.17 -16.92
N ILE A 13 -32.65 -8.39 -18.19
CA ILE A 13 -31.22 -8.48 -18.53
C ILE A 13 -30.52 -7.15 -18.23
N ALA A 14 -31.13 -6.01 -18.58
CA ALA A 14 -30.57 -4.71 -18.30
C ALA A 14 -30.40 -4.47 -16.78
N VAL A 15 -31.41 -4.78 -15.98
CA VAL A 15 -31.36 -4.66 -14.50
C VAL A 15 -30.28 -5.55 -13.91
N VAL A 16 -30.19 -6.81 -14.33
CA VAL A 16 -29.16 -7.75 -13.87
C VAL A 16 -27.76 -7.25 -14.27
N SER A 17 -27.60 -6.75 -15.51
CA SER A 17 -26.32 -6.21 -15.97
C SER A 17 -25.88 -4.99 -15.17
N ILE A 18 -26.80 -4.08 -14.84
CA ILE A 18 -26.52 -2.90 -14.01
C ILE A 18 -26.15 -3.35 -12.57
N ALA A 19 -26.88 -4.29 -11.99
CA ALA A 19 -26.58 -4.80 -10.66
C ALA A 19 -25.22 -5.50 -10.58
N LEU A 20 -24.88 -6.27 -11.62
CA LEU A 20 -23.55 -6.90 -11.73
C LEU A 20 -22.43 -5.87 -11.91
N TRP A 21 -22.67 -4.84 -12.72
CA TRP A 21 -21.72 -3.75 -12.92
C TRP A 21 -21.48 -2.96 -11.64
N GLU A 22 -22.52 -2.57 -10.92
CA GLU A 22 -22.40 -1.86 -9.64
C GLU A 22 -21.71 -2.75 -8.57
N SER A 23 -22.03 -4.04 -8.53
CA SER A 23 -21.33 -4.98 -7.66
C SER A 23 -19.85 -5.10 -8.03
N ALA A 24 -19.52 -5.29 -9.31
CA ALA A 24 -18.15 -5.36 -9.79
C ALA A 24 -17.38 -4.06 -9.50
N ARG A 25 -17.99 -2.90 -9.77
CA ARG A 25 -17.42 -1.60 -9.46
C ARG A 25 -17.14 -1.44 -7.97
N HIS A 26 -18.05 -1.88 -7.12
CA HIS A 26 -17.88 -1.83 -5.67
C HIS A 26 -16.73 -2.72 -5.16
N TRP A 27 -16.53 -3.90 -5.78
CA TRP A 27 -15.41 -4.81 -5.46
C TRP A 27 -14.07 -4.34 -6.05
N LEU A 28 -14.10 -3.61 -7.16
CA LEU A 28 -12.93 -3.10 -7.88
C LEU A 28 -12.49 -1.70 -7.40
N THR A 29 -13.16 -1.12 -6.38
CA THR A 29 -12.76 0.20 -5.88
C THR A 29 -11.39 0.13 -5.16
N PRO A 30 -10.45 1.04 -5.50
CA PRO A 30 -9.12 1.11 -4.86
C PRO A 30 -9.18 1.13 -3.33
N ALA A 31 -10.17 1.79 -2.75
CA ALA A 31 -10.32 1.91 -1.29
C ALA A 31 -10.39 0.56 -0.56
N ARG A 32 -11.05 -0.46 -1.13
CA ARG A 32 -11.12 -1.80 -0.52
C ARG A 32 -9.82 -2.57 -0.66
N TRP A 33 -9.12 -2.37 -1.77
CA TRP A 33 -7.80 -2.96 -1.95
C TRP A 33 -6.80 -2.34 -0.98
N HIS A 34 -6.85 -1.02 -0.79
CA HIS A 34 -6.00 -0.34 0.18
C HIS A 34 -6.20 -0.90 1.59
N GLU A 35 -7.44 -1.06 2.04
CA GLU A 35 -7.72 -1.64 3.35
C GLU A 35 -7.18 -3.06 3.49
N ARG A 36 -7.40 -3.91 2.48
CA ARG A 36 -6.91 -5.30 2.48
C ARG A 36 -5.39 -5.38 2.54
N TYR A 37 -4.70 -4.62 1.68
CA TYR A 37 -3.24 -4.65 1.62
C TYR A 37 -2.60 -3.96 2.81
N LEU A 38 -3.17 -2.88 3.32
CA LEU A 38 -2.72 -2.27 4.57
C LEU A 38 -2.86 -3.24 5.75
N ARG A 39 -3.94 -4.01 5.81
CA ARG A 39 -4.10 -5.07 6.81
C ARG A 39 -3.00 -6.13 6.68
N SER A 40 -2.69 -6.58 5.48
CA SER A 40 -1.56 -7.51 5.25
C SER A 40 -0.21 -6.91 5.67
N CYS A 41 -0.01 -5.61 5.49
CA CYS A 41 1.20 -4.93 5.98
C CYS A 41 1.24 -4.90 7.52
N ILE A 42 0.11 -4.68 8.18
CA ILE A 42 0.01 -4.71 9.65
C ILE A 42 0.30 -6.12 10.18
N GLU A 43 -0.24 -7.15 9.53
CA GLU A 43 0.02 -8.55 9.87
C GLU A 43 1.51 -8.90 9.68
N ALA A 44 2.11 -8.45 8.57
CA ALA A 44 3.55 -8.63 8.34
C ALA A 44 4.40 -7.89 9.39
N TYR A 45 3.99 -6.68 9.82
CA TYR A 45 4.67 -6.00 10.91
C TYR A 45 4.64 -6.82 12.20
N ALA A 46 3.48 -7.33 12.59
CA ALA A 46 3.34 -8.15 13.79
C ALA A 46 4.19 -9.44 13.74
N GLU A 47 4.33 -10.03 12.55
CA GLU A 47 5.17 -11.22 12.34
C GLU A 47 6.67 -10.92 12.49
N TYR A 48 7.11 -9.75 12.00
CA TYR A 48 8.54 -9.40 11.94
C TYR A 48 8.94 -8.29 12.92
N GLU A 49 8.07 -7.91 13.85
CA GLU A 49 8.27 -6.77 14.76
C GLU A 49 9.59 -6.83 15.50
N GLU A 50 9.92 -7.97 16.08
CA GLU A 50 11.17 -8.16 16.86
C GLU A 50 12.41 -7.93 15.99
N VAL A 51 12.41 -8.47 14.77
CA VAL A 51 13.52 -8.30 13.82
C VAL A 51 13.64 -6.86 13.37
N LEU A 52 12.51 -6.23 12.99
CA LEU A 52 12.47 -4.86 12.54
C LEU A 52 12.98 -3.90 13.61
N ASN A 53 12.56 -4.08 14.85
CA ASN A 53 12.99 -3.24 15.98
C ASN A 53 14.45 -3.48 16.36
N THR A 54 14.96 -4.70 16.19
CA THR A 54 16.37 -5.02 16.41
C THR A 54 17.29 -4.39 15.38
N VAL A 55 16.88 -4.34 14.10
CA VAL A 55 17.71 -3.77 13.03
C VAL A 55 17.51 -2.26 12.86
N LEU A 56 16.41 -1.69 13.36
CA LEU A 56 16.08 -0.28 13.22
C LEU A 56 17.21 0.66 13.64
N PRO A 57 17.87 0.53 14.81
CA PRO A 57 18.96 1.43 15.20
C PRO A 57 20.11 1.42 14.18
N ARG A 58 20.46 0.24 13.68
CA ARG A 58 21.52 0.09 12.67
C ARG A 58 21.15 0.77 11.35
N LEU A 59 19.92 0.60 10.88
CA LEU A 59 19.46 1.21 9.63
C LEU A 59 19.29 2.72 9.77
N ARG A 60 18.83 3.18 10.94
CA ARG A 60 18.65 4.60 11.24
C ARG A 60 19.97 5.34 11.32
N ASP A 61 20.95 4.77 12.02
CA ASP A 61 22.18 5.44 12.41
C ASP A 61 23.35 5.16 11.44
N ASN A 62 23.11 4.38 10.37
CA ASN A 62 24.12 4.11 9.36
C ASN A 62 24.52 5.41 8.63
N GLU A 63 25.82 5.73 8.66
CA GLU A 63 26.37 6.95 8.06
C GLU A 63 26.38 6.93 6.52
N SER A 64 26.37 5.75 5.92
CA SER A 64 26.35 5.56 4.48
C SER A 64 25.03 4.94 4.02
N PRO A 65 24.00 5.75 3.72
CA PRO A 65 22.78 5.23 3.16
C PRO A 65 23.08 4.65 1.78
N THR A 66 22.89 3.38 1.62
CA THR A 66 22.98 2.71 0.32
C THR A 66 21.63 2.84 -0.36
N GLU A 67 21.61 3.23 -1.64
CA GLU A 67 20.39 3.15 -2.46
C GLU A 67 19.98 1.68 -2.72
N ASP A 68 20.91 0.75 -2.48
CA ASP A 68 20.68 -0.67 -2.62
C ASP A 68 19.84 -1.22 -1.45
N PRO A 69 18.90 -2.12 -1.73
CA PRO A 69 18.10 -2.74 -0.70
C PRO A 69 18.98 -3.60 0.22
N GLN A 70 18.75 -3.45 1.52
CA GLN A 70 19.40 -4.29 2.54
C GLN A 70 18.46 -5.44 2.91
N MET A 71 18.94 -6.66 2.79
CA MET A 71 18.20 -7.82 3.27
C MET A 71 18.15 -7.82 4.79
N ILE A 72 16.95 -7.73 5.34
CA ILE A 72 16.70 -7.76 6.78
C ILE A 72 16.41 -9.20 7.22
N LEU A 73 15.45 -9.78 6.53
CA LEU A 73 15.02 -11.15 6.70
C LEU A 73 14.42 -11.58 5.35
N ASP A 74 14.92 -12.67 4.77
CA ASP A 74 14.36 -13.17 3.51
C ASP A 74 12.87 -13.56 3.70
N PRO A 75 11.93 -12.99 2.90
CA PRO A 75 12.11 -12.15 1.72
C PRO A 75 12.09 -10.62 1.95
N LEU A 76 12.27 -10.10 3.16
CA LEU A 76 12.15 -8.67 3.45
C LEU A 76 13.41 -7.89 3.07
N PHE A 77 13.24 -6.82 2.30
CA PHE A 77 14.29 -5.89 1.93
C PHE A 77 13.93 -4.48 2.38
N ALA A 78 14.91 -3.73 2.89
CA ALA A 78 14.75 -2.33 3.25
C ALA A 78 15.55 -1.43 2.32
N TYR A 79 14.91 -0.39 1.83
CA TYR A 79 15.56 0.74 1.18
C TYR A 79 15.78 1.84 2.21
N VAL A 80 17.04 2.21 2.41
CA VAL A 80 17.41 3.25 3.38
C VAL A 80 17.76 4.52 2.60
N ARG A 81 17.08 5.62 2.89
CA ARG A 81 17.25 6.92 2.22
C ARG A 81 17.51 8.02 3.25
N GLY A 82 18.05 9.13 2.81
CA GLY A 82 18.35 10.31 3.62
C GLY A 82 19.83 10.41 3.97
N ASN A 83 20.39 11.64 3.88
CA ASN A 83 21.80 11.90 4.05
C ASN A 83 22.25 12.01 5.52
N SER A 84 21.28 12.10 6.43
CA SER A 84 21.53 12.19 7.86
C SER A 84 20.49 11.40 8.65
N PRO A 85 20.77 11.02 9.91
CA PRO A 85 19.78 10.37 10.77
C PRO A 85 18.47 11.14 10.92
N ALA A 86 18.53 12.49 10.91
CA ALA A 86 17.35 13.35 11.00
C ALA A 86 16.46 13.35 9.73
N GLU A 87 17.00 12.91 8.60
CA GLU A 87 16.28 12.80 7.33
C GLU A 87 16.03 11.34 6.92
N ARG A 88 16.36 10.41 7.80
CA ARG A 88 16.33 8.98 7.49
C ARG A 88 14.92 8.50 7.21
N ILE A 89 14.79 7.73 6.14
CA ILE A 89 13.59 7.00 5.76
C ILE A 89 13.98 5.57 5.50
N ILE A 90 13.27 4.62 6.10
CA ILE A 90 13.44 3.20 5.90
C ILE A 90 12.14 2.69 5.29
N ASP A 91 12.23 2.16 4.08
CA ASP A 91 11.09 1.74 3.25
C ASP A 91 11.22 0.23 2.96
N ILE A 92 10.21 -0.52 3.36
CA ILE A 92 10.12 -1.97 3.15
C ILE A 92 8.89 -2.24 2.29
N PRO A 93 9.02 -2.21 0.95
CA PRO A 93 7.91 -2.53 0.07
C PRO A 93 7.55 -4.01 0.15
N LEU A 94 6.28 -4.30 0.40
CA LEU A 94 5.76 -5.67 0.49
C LEU A 94 4.96 -6.07 -0.75
N ALA A 95 4.30 -5.13 -1.42
CA ALA A 95 3.53 -5.39 -2.62
C ALA A 95 3.48 -4.19 -3.56
N ASN A 96 3.50 -4.46 -4.86
CA ASN A 96 3.23 -3.51 -5.93
C ASN A 96 2.06 -4.01 -6.76
N ILE A 97 1.01 -3.22 -6.88
CA ILE A 97 -0.23 -3.61 -7.53
C ILE A 97 -0.65 -2.54 -8.51
N GLY A 98 -0.80 -2.93 -9.77
CA GLY A 98 -1.37 -2.08 -10.81
C GLY A 98 -2.91 -2.12 -10.80
N ASP A 99 -3.54 -0.98 -11.02
CA ASP A 99 -4.97 -0.91 -11.27
C ASP A 99 -5.30 -0.91 -12.77
N PHE A 100 -6.61 -0.95 -13.07
CA PHE A 100 -7.11 -0.89 -14.45
C PHE A 100 -6.82 0.44 -15.16
N TYR A 101 -6.52 1.50 -14.39
CA TYR A 101 -6.27 2.87 -14.88
C TYR A 101 -4.78 3.20 -15.02
N ARG A 102 -3.90 2.19 -14.98
CA ARG A 102 -2.44 2.31 -15.05
C ARG A 102 -1.79 3.03 -13.88
N ASN A 103 -2.46 3.11 -12.73
CA ASN A 103 -1.79 3.51 -11.51
C ASN A 103 -1.10 2.30 -10.87
N THR A 104 0.06 2.51 -10.32
CA THR A 104 0.75 1.50 -9.52
C THR A 104 0.70 1.93 -8.06
N TYR A 105 0.21 1.04 -7.21
CA TYR A 105 0.16 1.23 -5.76
C TYR A 105 1.26 0.38 -5.12
N THR A 106 2.08 1.02 -4.31
CA THR A 106 3.08 0.33 -3.48
C THR A 106 2.57 0.29 -2.05
N TYR A 107 2.58 -0.89 -1.46
CA TYR A 107 2.21 -1.13 -0.06
C TYR A 107 3.41 -1.66 0.69
N GLY A 108 3.56 -1.27 1.94
CA GLY A 108 4.68 -1.73 2.72
C GLY A 108 4.71 -1.18 4.14
N LEU A 109 5.88 -1.30 4.76
CA LEU A 109 6.20 -0.74 6.05
C LEU A 109 7.18 0.41 5.86
N LEU A 110 6.97 1.48 6.60
CA LEU A 110 7.77 2.69 6.53
C LEU A 110 8.13 3.17 7.93
N TRP A 111 9.38 3.55 8.10
CA TRP A 111 9.84 4.32 9.25
C TRP A 111 10.50 5.61 8.75
N ALA A 112 10.18 6.74 9.34
CA ALA A 112 10.77 8.03 8.99
C ALA A 112 11.14 8.82 10.25
N ALA A 113 12.29 9.50 10.22
CA ALA A 113 12.69 10.38 11.28
C ALA A 113 11.79 11.62 11.39
N ASP A 114 11.25 12.08 10.25
CA ASP A 114 10.31 13.21 10.16
C ASP A 114 9.18 12.88 9.18
N TYR A 115 8.03 12.46 9.73
CA TYR A 115 6.84 12.15 8.95
C TYR A 115 6.17 13.38 8.35
N ASN A 116 6.24 14.55 8.99
CA ASN A 116 5.62 15.77 8.44
C ASN A 116 6.30 16.17 7.13
N ARG A 117 7.64 16.19 7.15
CA ARG A 117 8.43 16.47 5.94
C ARG A 117 8.22 15.44 4.85
N LEU A 118 8.03 14.17 5.22
CA LEU A 118 7.73 13.10 4.27
C LEU A 118 6.39 13.31 3.58
N LEU A 119 5.34 13.62 4.35
CA LEU A 119 3.99 13.84 3.83
C LEU A 119 3.89 15.11 2.97
N GLU A 120 4.60 16.19 3.33
CA GLU A 120 4.69 17.40 2.50
C GLU A 120 5.22 17.09 1.09
N LYS A 121 6.21 16.19 0.98
CA LYS A 121 6.80 15.79 -0.30
C LYS A 121 6.00 14.73 -1.04
N ASN A 122 5.15 14.00 -0.36
CA ASN A 122 4.38 12.89 -0.90
C ASN A 122 2.92 12.98 -0.45
N PRO A 123 2.12 13.90 -1.01
CA PRO A 123 0.74 14.14 -0.58
C PRO A 123 -0.20 12.94 -0.81
N ASP A 124 0.18 12.03 -1.73
CA ASP A 124 -0.60 10.82 -2.03
C ASP A 124 -0.24 9.62 -1.14
N LEU A 125 0.65 9.83 -0.16
CA LEU A 125 1.05 8.80 0.78
C LEU A 125 0.01 8.69 1.90
N VAL A 126 -0.57 7.51 2.06
CA VAL A 126 -1.47 7.18 3.15
C VAL A 126 -0.72 6.34 4.18
N LEU A 127 -0.77 6.74 5.44
CA LEU A 127 -0.07 6.09 6.55
C LEU A 127 -1.05 5.59 7.60
N VAL A 128 -0.78 4.40 8.12
CA VAL A 128 -1.42 3.84 9.31
C VAL A 128 -0.34 3.61 10.36
N SER A 129 -0.41 4.32 11.47
CA SER A 129 0.58 4.23 12.54
C SER A 129 0.61 2.86 13.18
N LEU A 130 1.80 2.35 13.42
CA LEU A 130 2.11 1.12 14.14
C LEU A 130 2.97 1.46 15.37
N GLU A 131 3.47 0.46 16.06
CA GLU A 131 4.34 0.66 17.21
C GLU A 131 5.77 1.07 16.80
N ASN A 132 6.52 1.60 17.75
CA ASN A 132 7.95 1.97 17.61
C ASN A 132 8.25 2.94 16.43
N GLY A 133 7.27 3.76 16.05
CA GLY A 133 7.41 4.74 14.98
C GLY A 133 7.34 4.15 13.57
N TRP A 134 6.97 2.90 13.42
CA TRP A 134 6.64 2.31 12.12
C TRP A 134 5.24 2.73 11.65
N CYS A 135 5.05 2.71 10.35
CA CYS A 135 3.74 2.86 9.71
C CYS A 135 3.56 1.82 8.62
N ALA A 136 2.36 1.28 8.48
CA ALA A 136 1.94 0.67 7.23
C ALA A 136 1.58 1.78 6.25
N TYR A 137 1.92 1.63 4.96
CA TYR A 137 1.67 2.67 3.98
C TYR A 137 1.09 2.15 2.67
N VAL A 138 0.41 3.04 1.96
CA VAL A 138 0.15 2.94 0.53
C VAL A 138 0.59 4.22 -0.16
N SER A 139 1.33 4.07 -1.24
CA SER A 139 1.77 5.17 -2.10
C SER A 139 1.28 4.93 -3.52
N THR A 140 0.70 5.94 -4.13
CA THR A 140 0.28 5.90 -5.53
C THR A 140 1.39 6.48 -6.39
N ARG A 141 1.83 5.73 -7.39
CA ARG A 141 2.73 6.25 -8.44
C ARG A 141 1.95 6.26 -9.75
N PRO A 142 1.73 7.43 -10.37
CA PRO A 142 1.25 7.48 -11.74
C PRO A 142 2.33 6.89 -12.67
N GLN A 143 1.90 6.07 -13.61
CA GLN A 143 2.76 5.55 -14.69
C GLN A 143 2.89 6.55 -15.82
#